data_290428ed2f0722e9f217b79709506bb0
#
_entry.id   290428ed2f0722e9f217b79709506bb0
#
_cell.length_a   1.000
_cell.length_b   1.000
_cell.length_c   1.000
_cell.angle_alpha   90.00
_cell.angle_beta   90.00
_cell.angle_gamma   90.00
#
_symmetry.space_group_name_H-M   'P 1'
#
loop_
_entity.id
_entity.type
_entity.pdbx_description
1 polymer ?
#
loop_
_entity_poly.entity_id
_entity_poly.type
_entity_poly.pdbx_seq_one_letter_code
_entity_poly.pdbx_strand_id
1 'polypeptide(L)'
;MSSTSIASLHTPSTADATPGMLSKRAALVSFVGSMLEYYDFFIYGTAAALIFPKVFFANVDPSTGTLLALLSFGIGYIARPVGAVILGHFGDRIGRKTVLLFTLVVMGASTLAIGLLPDAKTIGNAAPVILTLLRLLQGLSAAGEQSGANSLTLEHSANSNRAFFTSWTLSGTQAGAILATLVFIPIASMPEDQLLSWGWRVPFLLSALVLLVAYLVRRTMPETPVFEDIKDKAQVARFPVVALLRDYWPDVLRVIVCALIATVSTMTAVFALGYVTSKFGVARSTMLWAGVLGNVTALITQPLWALLADKIGRKPVFIGGVLGCAVLLFPYFMLITSGNTIAIFAAAMILSGVVYAAPNAIWPSFYAEMFEARVRYSGTAIGTQLGFLAAGFTPLVSASLVGDGPNGWIPVATFVACCCVISAVAAATARETHTVDIADLGKRRA
;
A
#
# COMPACT_ATOMS: atom_id res chain seq x y z
N MET A 1 -33.77 47.88 -28.73
CA MET A 1 -33.87 46.95 -27.60
C MET A 1 -32.93 45.77 -27.93
N SER A 2 -31.76 45.79 -27.34
CA SER A 2 -30.66 44.86 -27.59
C SER A 2 -30.78 43.69 -26.63
N SER A 3 -30.96 42.48 -27.14
CA SER A 3 -30.95 41.24 -26.38
C SER A 3 -29.52 40.70 -26.26
N THR A 4 -28.94 40.85 -25.10
CA THR A 4 -27.61 40.30 -24.77
C THR A 4 -27.73 38.79 -24.55
N SER A 5 -27.16 38.02 -25.48
CA SER A 5 -27.01 36.58 -25.38
C SER A 5 -25.97 36.23 -24.30
N ILE A 6 -26.40 35.57 -23.22
CA ILE A 6 -25.53 35.00 -22.22
C ILE A 6 -24.93 33.74 -22.82
N ALA A 7 -23.62 33.80 -23.10
CA ALA A 7 -22.84 32.64 -23.53
C ALA A 7 -22.81 31.62 -22.39
N SER A 8 -23.51 30.50 -22.55
CA SER A 8 -23.42 29.35 -21.66
C SER A 8 -22.00 28.74 -21.76
N LEU A 9 -21.27 28.78 -20.67
CA LEU A 9 -20.02 28.06 -20.50
C LEU A 9 -20.31 26.55 -20.66
N HIS A 10 -20.02 26.03 -21.83
CA HIS A 10 -20.07 24.59 -22.11
C HIS A 10 -18.97 23.92 -21.30
N THR A 11 -19.33 23.26 -20.21
CA THR A 11 -18.50 22.19 -19.62
C THR A 11 -18.41 21.06 -20.66
N PRO A 12 -17.21 20.65 -21.09
CA PRO A 12 -17.10 19.56 -22.06
C PRO A 12 -17.73 18.29 -21.51
N SER A 13 -18.68 17.74 -22.24
CA SER A 13 -19.33 16.45 -21.99
C SER A 13 -18.25 15.34 -22.00
N THR A 14 -18.36 14.37 -21.08
CA THR A 14 -17.50 13.18 -21.03
C THR A 14 -17.54 12.32 -22.30
N ALA A 15 -18.50 12.56 -23.19
CA ALA A 15 -18.65 11.88 -24.48
C ALA A 15 -17.55 12.23 -25.50
N ASP A 16 -16.81 13.35 -25.33
CA ASP A 16 -15.79 13.82 -26.29
C ASP A 16 -14.36 13.41 -25.91
N ALA A 17 -14.16 12.67 -24.82
CA ALA A 17 -12.82 12.27 -24.36
C ALA A 17 -12.32 11.04 -25.09
N THR A 18 -11.18 11.16 -25.78
CA THR A 18 -10.52 10.01 -26.40
C THR A 18 -10.10 8.98 -25.34
N PRO A 19 -10.12 7.66 -25.65
CA PRO A 19 -9.76 6.59 -24.70
C PRO A 19 -8.44 6.84 -23.94
N GLY A 20 -7.43 7.40 -24.59
CA GLY A 20 -6.16 7.73 -23.97
C GLY A 20 -6.22 8.89 -22.94
N MET A 21 -7.19 9.79 -23.06
CA MET A 21 -7.40 10.88 -22.09
C MET A 21 -8.08 10.35 -20.81
N LEU A 22 -9.00 9.42 -20.95
CA LEU A 22 -9.68 8.76 -19.83
C LEU A 22 -8.68 7.93 -19.01
N SER A 23 -7.81 7.17 -19.65
CA SER A 23 -6.75 6.40 -18.97
C SER A 23 -5.80 7.28 -18.18
N LYS A 24 -5.37 8.41 -18.73
CA LYS A 24 -4.48 9.37 -18.03
C LYS A 24 -5.15 10.00 -16.79
N ARG A 25 -6.42 10.39 -16.91
CA ARG A 25 -7.18 10.94 -15.78
C ARG A 25 -7.39 9.90 -14.69
N ALA A 26 -7.79 8.68 -15.04
CA ALA A 26 -7.94 7.58 -14.08
C ALA A 26 -6.62 7.28 -13.34
N ALA A 27 -5.49 7.22 -14.07
CA ALA A 27 -4.18 7.00 -13.49
C ALA A 27 -3.77 8.12 -12.51
N LEU A 28 -3.97 9.40 -12.89
CA LEU A 28 -3.66 10.55 -12.03
C LEU A 28 -4.47 10.53 -10.73
N VAL A 29 -5.75 10.23 -10.84
CA VAL A 29 -6.66 10.12 -9.68
C VAL A 29 -6.23 9.01 -8.74
N SER A 30 -5.93 7.84 -9.30
CA SER A 30 -5.44 6.70 -8.55
C SER A 30 -4.08 7.00 -7.90
N PHE A 31 -3.18 7.71 -8.59
CA PHE A 31 -1.91 8.17 -8.05
C PHE A 31 -2.11 9.07 -6.82
N VAL A 32 -2.92 10.13 -6.94
CA VAL A 32 -3.15 11.09 -5.85
C VAL A 32 -3.85 10.40 -4.67
N GLY A 33 -4.87 9.58 -4.93
CA GLY A 33 -5.57 8.83 -3.88
C GLY A 33 -4.63 7.94 -3.07
N SER A 34 -3.83 7.11 -3.77
CA SER A 34 -2.85 6.24 -3.13
C SER A 34 -1.73 7.00 -2.41
N MET A 35 -1.30 8.16 -2.94
CA MET A 35 -0.31 9.00 -2.27
C MET A 35 -0.79 9.47 -0.89
N LEU A 36 -2.04 9.90 -0.80
CA LEU A 36 -2.61 10.42 0.45
C LEU A 36 -2.87 9.30 1.46
N GLU A 37 -3.40 8.14 1.02
CA GLU A 37 -3.60 6.95 1.86
C GLU A 37 -2.27 6.45 2.44
N TYR A 38 -1.26 6.33 1.61
CA TYR A 38 0.01 5.76 2.02
C TYR A 38 0.87 6.72 2.84
N TYR A 39 0.67 8.04 2.73
CA TYR A 39 1.24 8.99 3.67
C TYR A 39 0.86 8.61 5.11
N ASP A 40 -0.44 8.48 5.41
CA ASP A 40 -0.94 8.13 6.75
C ASP A 40 -0.42 6.76 7.21
N PHE A 41 -0.30 5.82 6.30
CA PHE A 41 0.19 4.48 6.60
C PHE A 41 1.68 4.46 6.97
N PHE A 42 2.51 5.19 6.22
CA PHE A 42 3.96 5.21 6.45
C PHE A 42 4.36 6.04 7.66
N ILE A 43 3.66 7.14 7.98
CA ILE A 43 3.93 7.87 9.24
C ILE A 43 3.70 6.97 10.46
N TYR A 44 2.65 6.13 10.45
CA TYR A 44 2.41 5.17 11.52
C TYR A 44 3.53 4.12 11.60
N GLY A 45 3.92 3.54 10.47
CA GLY A 45 5.00 2.54 10.41
C GLY A 45 6.33 3.07 10.96
N THR A 46 6.70 4.29 10.56
CA THR A 46 7.90 4.97 11.06
C THR A 46 7.82 5.24 12.57
N ALA A 47 6.68 5.73 13.06
CA ALA A 47 6.47 5.98 14.48
C ALA A 47 6.48 4.67 15.30
N ALA A 48 5.86 3.59 14.79
CA ALA A 48 5.88 2.28 15.43
C ALA A 48 7.30 1.70 15.53
N ALA A 49 8.15 1.95 14.55
CA ALA A 49 9.54 1.48 14.54
C ALA A 49 10.47 2.28 15.47
N LEU A 50 10.25 3.60 15.62
CA LEU A 50 11.23 4.51 16.25
C LEU A 50 10.76 5.11 17.57
N ILE A 51 9.44 5.24 17.81
CA ILE A 51 8.89 6.15 18.82
C ILE A 51 7.90 5.45 19.76
N PHE A 52 6.92 4.71 19.22
CA PHE A 52 5.83 4.12 20.02
C PHE A 52 6.28 3.18 21.14
N PRO A 53 7.38 2.41 21.01
CA PRO A 53 7.90 1.63 22.14
C PRO A 53 8.13 2.49 23.38
N LYS A 54 8.61 3.73 23.22
CA LYS A 54 8.95 4.65 24.32
C LYS A 54 7.78 5.53 24.78
N VAL A 55 6.79 5.77 23.91
CA VAL A 55 5.65 6.68 24.20
C VAL A 55 4.44 5.92 24.72
N PHE A 56 4.06 4.83 24.06
CA PHE A 56 2.83 4.08 24.39
C PHE A 56 3.08 2.77 25.15
N PHE A 57 4.30 2.23 25.08
CA PHE A 57 4.67 0.95 25.68
C PHE A 57 5.83 1.09 26.67
N ALA A 58 6.01 2.28 27.26
CA ALA A 58 7.10 2.57 28.20
C ALA A 58 7.01 1.81 29.53
N ASN A 59 5.84 1.22 29.87
CA ASN A 59 5.60 0.53 31.13
C ASN A 59 6.02 -0.95 31.13
N VAL A 60 6.57 -1.44 30.01
CA VAL A 60 7.08 -2.81 29.84
C VAL A 60 8.56 -2.77 29.47
N ASP A 61 9.24 -3.92 29.49
CA ASP A 61 10.62 -3.99 29.06
C ASP A 61 10.78 -3.55 27.59
N PRO A 62 11.93 -2.99 27.19
CA PRO A 62 12.13 -2.40 25.85
C PRO A 62 11.89 -3.35 24.69
N SER A 63 12.20 -4.65 24.85
CA SER A 63 11.97 -5.67 23.83
C SER A 63 10.47 -5.93 23.64
N THR A 64 9.73 -6.14 24.71
CA THR A 64 8.27 -6.30 24.70
C THR A 64 7.59 -5.02 24.17
N GLY A 65 8.05 -3.83 24.56
CA GLY A 65 7.55 -2.56 24.06
C GLY A 65 7.69 -2.44 22.53
N THR A 66 8.82 -2.88 21.98
CA THR A 66 9.06 -2.92 20.54
C THR A 66 8.11 -3.91 19.85
N LEU A 67 7.95 -5.12 20.38
CA LEU A 67 7.03 -6.12 19.82
C LEU A 67 5.58 -5.63 19.83
N LEU A 68 5.13 -4.99 20.91
CA LEU A 68 3.77 -4.44 21.02
C LEU A 68 3.54 -3.27 20.04
N ALA A 69 4.53 -2.41 19.86
CA ALA A 69 4.45 -1.33 18.87
C ALA A 69 4.34 -1.87 17.43
N LEU A 70 5.13 -2.90 17.09
CA LEU A 70 5.07 -3.56 15.79
C LEU A 70 3.78 -4.39 15.62
N LEU A 71 3.27 -4.98 16.71
CA LEU A 71 1.96 -5.65 16.73
C LEU A 71 0.85 -4.64 16.41
N SER A 72 0.88 -3.43 16.99
CA SER A 72 -0.11 -2.39 16.70
C SER A 72 -0.11 -1.97 15.23
N PHE A 73 1.05 -1.99 14.55
CA PHE A 73 1.14 -1.80 13.10
C PHE A 73 0.43 -2.93 12.35
N GLY A 74 0.68 -4.19 12.71
CA GLY A 74 0.08 -5.37 12.08
C GLY A 74 -1.43 -5.47 12.27
N ILE A 75 -1.96 -5.04 13.41
CA ILE A 75 -3.40 -5.05 13.73
C ILE A 75 -4.23 -4.27 12.70
N GLY A 76 -3.68 -3.16 12.15
CA GLY A 76 -4.34 -2.43 11.09
C GLY A 76 -4.63 -3.26 9.83
N TYR A 77 -3.81 -4.27 9.55
CA TYR A 77 -4.03 -5.16 8.41
C TYR A 77 -5.13 -6.20 8.68
N ILE A 78 -5.37 -6.60 9.95
CA ILE A 78 -6.47 -7.52 10.29
C ILE A 78 -7.83 -6.90 9.95
N ALA A 79 -7.98 -5.60 10.17
CA ALA A 79 -9.23 -4.90 9.89
C ALA A 79 -9.52 -4.75 8.38
N ARG A 80 -8.50 -4.80 7.53
CA ARG A 80 -8.67 -4.57 6.08
C ARG A 80 -9.56 -5.59 5.37
N PRO A 81 -9.43 -6.92 5.52
CA PRO A 81 -10.35 -7.87 4.89
C PRO A 81 -11.81 -7.67 5.32
N VAL A 82 -12.04 -7.36 6.61
CA VAL A 82 -13.38 -7.06 7.14
C VAL A 82 -13.91 -5.76 6.54
N GLY A 83 -13.08 -4.73 6.49
CA GLY A 83 -13.40 -3.46 5.83
C GLY A 83 -13.76 -3.63 4.35
N ALA A 84 -13.01 -4.47 3.62
CA ALA A 84 -13.28 -4.73 2.20
C ALA A 84 -14.68 -5.30 1.97
N VAL A 85 -15.13 -6.23 2.81
CA VAL A 85 -16.49 -6.82 2.72
C VAL A 85 -17.56 -5.79 3.09
N ILE A 86 -17.38 -5.07 4.19
CA ILE A 86 -18.35 -4.08 4.69
C ILE A 86 -18.48 -2.91 3.70
N LEU A 87 -17.35 -2.30 3.33
CA LEU A 87 -17.32 -1.12 2.47
C LEU A 87 -17.70 -1.45 1.02
N GLY A 88 -17.37 -2.66 0.55
CA GLY A 88 -17.86 -3.17 -0.74
C GLY A 88 -19.38 -3.24 -0.77
N HIS A 89 -20.00 -3.82 0.27
CA HIS A 89 -21.45 -3.92 0.38
C HIS A 89 -22.14 -2.54 0.40
N PHE A 90 -21.62 -1.61 1.18
CA PHE A 90 -22.14 -0.24 1.22
C PHE A 90 -21.89 0.51 -0.08
N GLY A 91 -20.71 0.32 -0.72
CA GLY A 91 -20.37 0.95 -1.99
C GLY A 91 -21.34 0.61 -3.11
N ASP A 92 -21.81 -0.63 -3.14
CA ASP A 92 -22.79 -1.09 -4.12
C ASP A 92 -24.22 -0.55 -3.85
N ARG A 93 -24.53 -0.14 -2.60
CA ARG A 93 -25.85 0.39 -2.21
C ARG A 93 -25.97 1.90 -2.22
N ILE A 94 -25.02 2.61 -1.64
CA ILE A 94 -25.09 4.08 -1.44
C ILE A 94 -24.19 4.87 -2.39
N GLY A 95 -23.46 4.17 -3.28
CA GLY A 95 -22.55 4.76 -4.26
C GLY A 95 -21.09 4.71 -3.80
N ARG A 96 -20.20 4.41 -4.75
CA ARG A 96 -18.75 4.25 -4.48
C ARG A 96 -18.11 5.55 -4.03
N LYS A 97 -18.47 6.68 -4.62
CA LYS A 97 -17.98 8.01 -4.23
C LYS A 97 -18.27 8.33 -2.77
N THR A 98 -19.50 8.05 -2.31
CA THR A 98 -19.93 8.34 -0.93
C THR A 98 -19.13 7.50 0.06
N VAL A 99 -18.94 6.21 -0.22
CA VAL A 99 -18.13 5.31 0.62
C VAL A 99 -16.67 5.74 0.64
N LEU A 100 -16.09 6.10 -0.50
CA LEU A 100 -14.70 6.58 -0.58
C LEU A 100 -14.49 7.90 0.18
N LEU A 101 -15.44 8.81 0.16
CA LEU A 101 -15.39 10.05 0.96
C LEU A 101 -15.49 9.74 2.47
N PHE A 102 -16.39 8.83 2.86
CA PHE A 102 -16.54 8.41 4.24
C PHE A 102 -15.26 7.73 4.77
N THR A 103 -14.69 6.79 4.00
CA THR A 103 -13.46 6.10 4.39
C THR A 103 -12.28 7.05 4.53
N LEU A 104 -12.16 8.02 3.62
CA LEU A 104 -11.14 9.06 3.69
C LEU A 104 -11.24 9.89 4.98
N VAL A 105 -12.45 10.30 5.34
CA VAL A 105 -12.69 11.09 6.58
C VAL A 105 -12.38 10.24 7.81
N VAL A 106 -12.83 8.99 7.87
CA VAL A 106 -12.54 8.08 9.00
C VAL A 106 -11.04 7.83 9.14
N MET A 107 -10.34 7.60 8.04
CA MET A 107 -8.89 7.37 8.04
C MET A 107 -8.13 8.60 8.55
N GLY A 108 -8.37 9.77 7.96
CA GLY A 108 -7.69 10.99 8.36
C GLY A 108 -8.04 11.45 9.78
N ALA A 109 -9.30 11.30 10.21
CA ALA A 109 -9.71 11.59 11.59
C ALA A 109 -9.03 10.65 12.60
N SER A 110 -8.90 9.35 12.26
CA SER A 110 -8.17 8.39 13.11
C SER A 110 -6.69 8.72 13.20
N THR A 111 -6.06 9.12 12.08
CA THR A 111 -4.66 9.55 12.05
C THR A 111 -4.45 10.81 12.91
N LEU A 112 -5.32 11.80 12.77
CA LEU A 112 -5.29 13.02 13.58
C LEU A 112 -5.47 12.70 15.09
N ALA A 113 -6.41 11.82 15.42
CA ALA A 113 -6.65 11.38 16.79
C ALA A 113 -5.44 10.67 17.41
N ILE A 114 -4.69 9.89 16.63
CA ILE A 114 -3.41 9.30 17.08
C ILE A 114 -2.42 10.41 17.45
N GLY A 115 -2.28 11.45 16.63
CA GLY A 115 -1.41 12.59 16.90
C GLY A 115 -1.79 13.38 18.17
N LEU A 116 -3.07 13.38 18.53
CA LEU A 116 -3.59 14.03 19.74
C LEU A 116 -3.62 13.13 20.99
N LEU A 117 -3.33 11.83 20.83
CA LEU A 117 -3.44 10.85 21.90
C LEU A 117 -2.41 11.14 23.02
N PRO A 118 -2.82 11.20 24.29
CA PRO A 118 -1.91 11.27 25.43
C PRO A 118 -1.03 10.02 25.52
N ASP A 119 0.17 10.17 26.05
CA ASP A 119 1.13 9.08 26.23
C ASP A 119 0.75 8.13 27.39
N ALA A 120 1.45 7.00 27.47
CA ALA A 120 1.22 6.03 28.55
C ALA A 120 1.60 6.56 29.95
N LYS A 121 2.43 7.62 30.05
CA LYS A 121 2.74 8.26 31.32
C LYS A 121 1.54 9.05 31.85
N THR A 122 0.72 9.60 30.95
CA THR A 122 -0.44 10.44 31.28
C THR A 122 -1.70 9.62 31.58
N ILE A 123 -2.03 8.64 30.73
CA ILE A 123 -3.28 7.87 30.81
C ILE A 123 -3.07 6.36 30.99
N GLY A 124 -1.84 5.94 31.33
CA GLY A 124 -1.53 4.54 31.59
C GLY A 124 -1.84 3.61 30.43
N ASN A 125 -2.38 2.42 30.75
CA ASN A 125 -2.70 1.39 29.78
C ASN A 125 -3.86 1.75 28.82
N ALA A 126 -4.59 2.83 29.06
CA ALA A 126 -5.60 3.32 28.11
C ALA A 126 -4.97 3.81 26.81
N ALA A 127 -3.73 4.35 26.85
CA ALA A 127 -3.04 4.86 25.68
C ALA A 127 -2.83 3.78 24.59
N PRO A 128 -2.21 2.64 24.85
CA PRO A 128 -2.05 1.59 23.83
C PRO A 128 -3.38 0.97 23.40
N VAL A 129 -4.39 0.91 24.25
CA VAL A 129 -5.72 0.40 23.87
C VAL A 129 -6.39 1.34 22.86
N ILE A 130 -6.42 2.65 23.15
CA ILE A 130 -6.99 3.64 22.23
C ILE A 130 -6.20 3.68 20.92
N LEU A 131 -4.87 3.63 20.97
CA LEU A 131 -4.01 3.54 19.79
C LEU A 131 -4.42 2.35 18.88
N THR A 132 -4.63 1.18 19.50
CA THR A 132 -5.03 -0.04 18.80
C THR A 132 -6.42 0.10 18.15
N LEU A 133 -7.39 0.68 18.87
CA LEU A 133 -8.72 0.94 18.32
C LEU A 133 -8.69 1.91 17.15
N LEU A 134 -7.93 3.00 17.25
CA LEU A 134 -7.73 3.95 16.15
C LEU A 134 -7.05 3.27 14.95
N ARG A 135 -6.10 2.36 15.19
CA ARG A 135 -5.43 1.59 14.14
C ARG A 135 -6.39 0.62 13.44
N LEU A 136 -7.30 -0.02 14.15
CA LEU A 136 -8.36 -0.83 13.55
C LEU A 136 -9.28 0.00 12.66
N LEU A 137 -9.68 1.20 13.09
CA LEU A 137 -10.49 2.12 12.28
C LEU A 137 -9.78 2.56 11.01
N GLN A 138 -8.46 2.87 11.07
CA GLN A 138 -7.64 3.13 9.89
C GLN A 138 -7.62 1.94 8.94
N GLY A 139 -7.42 0.73 9.47
CA GLY A 139 -7.40 -0.50 8.68
C GLY A 139 -8.73 -0.77 7.98
N LEU A 140 -9.85 -0.62 8.68
CA LEU A 140 -11.19 -0.76 8.10
C LEU A 140 -11.41 0.19 6.94
N SER A 141 -11.00 1.46 7.09
CA SER A 141 -11.21 2.49 6.07
C SER A 141 -10.33 2.31 4.83
N ALA A 142 -9.09 1.84 4.97
CA ALA A 142 -8.15 1.66 3.86
C ALA A 142 -8.49 0.47 2.92
N ALA A 143 -9.43 -0.40 3.30
CA ALA A 143 -9.62 -1.72 2.69
C ALA A 143 -10.12 -1.73 1.24
N GLY A 144 -10.88 -0.71 0.83
CA GLY A 144 -11.57 -0.71 -0.47
C GLY A 144 -10.91 0.14 -1.55
N GLU A 145 -10.03 1.06 -1.18
CA GLU A 145 -9.56 2.11 -2.06
C GLU A 145 -8.64 1.60 -3.17
N GLN A 146 -7.61 0.86 -2.82
CA GLN A 146 -6.59 0.42 -3.77
C GLN A 146 -7.13 -0.55 -4.82
N SER A 147 -8.00 -1.48 -4.42
CA SER A 147 -8.61 -2.43 -5.35
C SER A 147 -9.57 -1.76 -6.32
N GLY A 148 -10.29 -0.73 -5.86
CA GLY A 148 -11.16 0.10 -6.69
C GLY A 148 -10.37 0.90 -7.71
N ALA A 149 -9.30 1.58 -7.29
CA ALA A 149 -8.42 2.34 -8.16
C ALA A 149 -7.75 1.48 -9.23
N ASN A 150 -7.26 0.30 -8.86
CA ASN A 150 -6.63 -0.64 -9.78
C ASN A 150 -7.62 -1.18 -10.83
N SER A 151 -8.81 -1.60 -10.41
CA SER A 151 -9.85 -2.10 -11.32
C SER A 151 -10.31 -1.01 -12.29
N LEU A 152 -10.55 0.21 -11.79
CA LEU A 152 -10.94 1.34 -12.61
C LEU A 152 -9.88 1.66 -13.66
N THR A 153 -8.62 1.75 -13.26
CA THR A 153 -7.51 2.07 -14.17
C THR A 153 -7.31 0.97 -15.22
N LEU A 154 -7.43 -0.31 -14.81
CA LEU A 154 -7.35 -1.44 -15.73
C LEU A 154 -8.44 -1.39 -16.81
N GLU A 155 -9.69 -1.15 -16.40
CA GLU A 155 -10.86 -1.14 -17.30
C GLU A 155 -10.85 0.02 -18.31
N HIS A 156 -10.21 1.13 -17.96
CA HIS A 156 -10.03 2.27 -18.85
C HIS A 156 -8.75 2.24 -19.69
N SER A 157 -7.92 1.19 -19.53
CA SER A 157 -6.63 1.08 -20.22
C SER A 157 -6.73 0.26 -21.49
N ALA A 158 -5.98 0.67 -22.53
CA ALA A 158 -5.84 -0.14 -23.73
C ALA A 158 -5.13 -1.47 -23.43
N ASN A 159 -5.47 -2.53 -24.17
CA ASN A 159 -4.90 -3.87 -23.98
C ASN A 159 -3.36 -3.90 -23.97
N SER A 160 -2.71 -3.03 -24.74
CA SER A 160 -1.25 -2.95 -24.88
C SER A 160 -0.52 -2.25 -23.72
N ASN A 161 -1.22 -1.50 -22.84
CA ASN A 161 -0.60 -0.63 -21.83
C ASN A 161 -1.27 -0.74 -20.45
N ARG A 162 -1.89 -1.88 -20.15
CA ARG A 162 -2.64 -2.10 -18.90
C ARG A 162 -1.74 -2.03 -17.66
N ALA A 163 -0.58 -2.70 -17.71
CA ALA A 163 0.36 -2.67 -16.58
C ALA A 163 0.94 -1.27 -16.38
N PHE A 164 1.25 -0.55 -17.45
CA PHE A 164 1.74 0.82 -17.39
C PHE A 164 0.76 1.75 -16.66
N PHE A 165 -0.51 1.76 -17.05
CA PHE A 165 -1.47 2.66 -16.41
C PHE A 165 -1.82 2.24 -14.98
N THR A 166 -1.94 0.95 -14.68
CA THR A 166 -2.20 0.49 -13.31
C THR A 166 -1.01 0.70 -12.38
N SER A 167 0.24 0.75 -12.89
CA SER A 167 1.42 1.05 -12.09
C SER A 167 1.42 2.45 -11.46
N TRP A 168 0.66 3.40 -12.01
CA TRP A 168 0.53 4.75 -11.44
C TRP A 168 -0.10 4.76 -10.06
N THR A 169 -1.01 3.81 -9.76
CA THR A 169 -1.54 3.63 -8.40
C THR A 169 -0.39 3.36 -7.41
N LEU A 170 0.53 2.48 -7.79
CA LEU A 170 1.68 2.11 -6.96
C LEU A 170 2.77 3.19 -6.94
N SER A 171 2.91 3.95 -8.02
CA SER A 171 3.76 5.15 -7.99
C SER A 171 3.21 6.18 -7.00
N GLY A 172 1.88 6.30 -6.86
CA GLY A 172 1.24 7.09 -5.80
C GLY A 172 1.65 6.61 -4.40
N THR A 173 1.66 5.30 -4.15
CA THR A 173 2.09 4.77 -2.84
C THR A 173 3.55 5.16 -2.51
N GLN A 174 4.44 5.13 -3.49
CA GLN A 174 5.83 5.56 -3.30
C GLN A 174 5.94 7.06 -3.02
N ALA A 175 5.16 7.88 -3.72
CA ALA A 175 5.10 9.32 -3.46
C ALA A 175 4.59 9.61 -2.03
N GLY A 176 3.59 8.87 -1.55
CA GLY A 176 3.11 8.94 -0.16
C GLY A 176 4.18 8.56 0.86
N ALA A 177 4.93 7.50 0.59
CA ALA A 177 6.06 7.07 1.42
C ALA A 177 7.17 8.13 1.50
N ILE A 178 7.52 8.73 0.35
CA ILE A 178 8.50 9.82 0.27
C ILE A 178 8.02 11.00 1.12
N LEU A 179 6.79 11.45 0.93
CA LEU A 179 6.23 12.59 1.67
C LEU A 179 6.22 12.33 3.18
N ALA A 180 5.75 11.16 3.60
CA ALA A 180 5.75 10.74 5.01
C ALA A 180 7.17 10.77 5.60
N THR A 181 8.13 10.22 4.88
CA THR A 181 9.52 10.12 5.34
C THR A 181 10.18 11.50 5.39
N LEU A 182 9.98 12.36 4.37
CA LEU A 182 10.51 13.71 4.36
C LEU A 182 10.01 14.55 5.54
N VAL A 183 8.75 14.37 5.94
CA VAL A 183 8.21 15.02 7.15
C VAL A 183 8.87 14.49 8.42
N PHE A 184 9.22 13.18 8.46
CA PHE A 184 9.87 12.58 9.62
C PHE A 184 11.37 12.93 9.75
N ILE A 185 12.09 13.24 8.68
CA ILE A 185 13.54 13.51 8.72
C ILE A 185 13.90 14.63 9.72
N PRO A 186 13.33 15.85 9.65
CA PRO A 186 13.63 16.90 10.61
C PRO A 186 13.22 16.52 12.03
N ILE A 187 12.10 15.80 12.18
CA ILE A 187 11.59 15.35 13.47
C ILE A 187 12.52 14.31 14.12
N ALA A 188 12.99 13.34 13.33
CA ALA A 188 13.90 12.29 13.81
C ALA A 188 15.30 12.85 14.19
N SER A 189 15.63 14.05 13.75
CA SER A 189 16.88 14.75 14.06
C SER A 189 16.79 15.64 15.32
N MET A 190 15.58 15.76 15.92
CA MET A 190 15.38 16.50 17.18
C MET A 190 16.05 15.80 18.36
N PRO A 191 16.41 16.55 19.44
CA PRO A 191 16.76 15.95 20.73
C PRO A 191 15.67 14.99 21.20
N GLU A 192 16.06 13.90 21.85
CA GLU A 192 15.14 12.80 22.17
C GLU A 192 13.96 13.23 23.09
N ASP A 193 14.22 14.13 24.03
CA ASP A 193 13.21 14.72 24.90
C ASP A 193 12.14 15.49 24.11
N GLN A 194 12.54 16.30 23.14
CA GLN A 194 11.62 17.03 22.26
C GLN A 194 10.89 16.07 21.30
N LEU A 195 11.60 15.10 20.72
CA LEU A 195 11.01 14.07 19.87
C LEU A 195 9.90 13.32 20.57
N LEU A 196 10.15 12.84 21.82
CA LEU A 196 9.20 12.01 22.56
C LEU A 196 8.07 12.81 23.22
N SER A 197 8.28 14.09 23.53
CA SER A 197 7.24 14.94 24.13
C SER A 197 6.19 15.42 23.12
N TRP A 198 6.62 16.01 22.01
CA TRP A 198 5.72 16.62 21.02
C TRP A 198 6.09 16.36 19.57
N GLY A 199 7.37 16.22 19.24
CA GLY A 199 7.87 16.19 17.86
C GLY A 199 7.20 15.09 17.02
N TRP A 200 7.00 13.90 17.60
CA TRP A 200 6.38 12.78 16.90
C TRP A 200 4.91 13.01 16.48
N ARG A 201 4.25 13.99 17.12
CA ARG A 201 2.85 14.32 16.82
C ARG A 201 2.70 15.08 15.50
N VAL A 202 3.72 15.85 15.11
CA VAL A 202 3.69 16.73 13.93
C VAL A 202 3.30 16.00 12.65
N PRO A 203 3.89 14.85 12.26
CA PRO A 203 3.47 14.13 11.07
C PRO A 203 2.00 13.73 11.09
N PHE A 204 1.47 13.32 12.24
CA PHE A 204 0.05 12.97 12.40
C PHE A 204 -0.87 14.18 12.34
N LEU A 205 -0.48 15.32 12.89
CA LEU A 205 -1.24 16.56 12.80
C LEU A 205 -1.26 17.14 11.38
N LEU A 206 -0.17 16.98 10.63
CA LEU A 206 -0.11 17.37 9.21
C LEU A 206 -1.05 16.52 8.34
N SER A 207 -1.47 15.33 8.79
CA SER A 207 -2.49 14.54 8.07
C SER A 207 -3.83 15.27 7.94
N ALA A 208 -4.13 16.24 8.82
CA ALA A 208 -5.30 17.10 8.67
C ALA A 208 -5.27 17.91 7.36
N LEU A 209 -4.09 18.44 6.97
CA LEU A 209 -3.92 19.13 5.69
C LEU A 209 -4.04 18.16 4.52
N VAL A 210 -3.42 16.97 4.65
CA VAL A 210 -3.51 15.90 3.65
C VAL A 210 -4.97 15.48 3.45
N LEU A 211 -5.73 15.29 4.54
CA LEU A 211 -7.16 14.97 4.51
C LEU A 211 -7.99 16.08 3.81
N LEU A 212 -7.71 17.35 4.12
CA LEU A 212 -8.41 18.47 3.49
C LEU A 212 -8.20 18.50 1.97
N VAL A 213 -6.93 18.35 1.53
CA VAL A 213 -6.59 18.29 0.10
C VAL A 213 -7.27 17.10 -0.58
N ALA A 214 -7.19 15.92 0.03
CA ALA A 214 -7.84 14.72 -0.48
C ALA A 214 -9.36 14.86 -0.59
N TYR A 215 -9.99 15.43 0.42
CA TYR A 215 -11.44 15.70 0.44
C TYR A 215 -11.84 16.66 -0.69
N LEU A 216 -11.12 17.78 -0.86
CA LEU A 216 -11.37 18.75 -1.92
C LEU A 216 -11.22 18.12 -3.31
N VAL A 217 -10.15 17.35 -3.55
CA VAL A 217 -9.93 16.65 -4.82
C VAL A 217 -11.08 15.66 -5.09
N ARG A 218 -11.45 14.83 -4.12
CA ARG A 218 -12.51 13.82 -4.30
C ARG A 218 -13.90 14.39 -4.43
N ARG A 219 -14.20 15.49 -3.76
CA ARG A 219 -15.50 16.15 -3.86
C ARG A 219 -15.78 16.62 -5.29
N THR A 220 -14.76 17.02 -6.04
CA THR A 220 -14.91 17.51 -7.43
C THR A 220 -15.02 16.39 -8.46
N MET A 221 -14.84 15.11 -8.08
CA MET A 221 -14.92 13.99 -9.02
C MET A 221 -16.36 13.59 -9.29
N PRO A 222 -16.71 13.29 -10.56
CA PRO A 222 -17.97 12.64 -10.90
C PRO A 222 -18.01 11.20 -10.36
N GLU A 223 -19.21 10.64 -10.21
CA GLU A 223 -19.38 9.19 -9.98
C GLU A 223 -18.80 8.39 -11.15
N THR A 224 -18.40 7.14 -10.92
CA THR A 224 -17.81 6.32 -11.98
C THR A 224 -18.88 5.93 -13.02
N PRO A 225 -18.61 6.05 -14.35
CA PRO A 225 -19.55 5.66 -15.40
C PRO A 225 -20.03 4.22 -15.27
N VAL A 226 -19.14 3.32 -14.82
CA VAL A 226 -19.46 1.91 -14.57
C VAL A 226 -20.53 1.76 -13.48
N PHE A 227 -20.54 2.60 -12.45
CA PHE A 227 -21.57 2.55 -11.41
C PHE A 227 -22.92 3.07 -11.92
N GLU A 228 -22.92 4.10 -12.75
CA GLU A 228 -24.14 4.59 -13.40
C GLU A 228 -24.74 3.52 -14.32
N ASP A 229 -23.91 2.85 -15.12
CA ASP A 229 -24.34 1.74 -16.00
C ASP A 229 -24.89 0.52 -15.22
N ILE A 230 -24.27 0.17 -14.09
CA ILE A 230 -24.73 -0.96 -13.24
C ILE A 230 -26.04 -0.62 -12.53
N LYS A 231 -26.21 0.63 -12.11
CA LYS A 231 -27.44 1.14 -11.49
C LYS A 231 -28.61 1.09 -12.47
N ASP A 232 -28.37 1.50 -13.72
CA ASP A 232 -29.39 1.53 -14.78
C ASP A 232 -29.79 0.12 -15.24
N LYS A 233 -28.88 -0.86 -15.18
CA LYS A 233 -29.15 -2.24 -15.62
C LYS A 233 -29.66 -3.17 -14.53
N ALA A 234 -29.83 -2.71 -13.27
CA ALA A 234 -30.25 -3.52 -12.12
C ALA A 234 -29.49 -4.87 -11.95
N GLN A 235 -28.24 -4.96 -12.44
CA GLN A 235 -27.43 -6.18 -12.49
C GLN A 235 -26.42 -6.30 -11.33
N VAL A 236 -26.72 -5.72 -10.18
CA VAL A 236 -25.89 -5.92 -8.98
C VAL A 236 -26.02 -7.38 -8.56
N ALA A 237 -24.95 -8.16 -8.70
CA ALA A 237 -24.91 -9.54 -8.25
C ALA A 237 -25.24 -9.61 -6.75
N ARG A 238 -26.28 -10.36 -6.38
CA ARG A 238 -26.77 -10.45 -4.99
C ARG A 238 -25.69 -10.89 -3.97
N PHE A 239 -24.69 -11.69 -4.36
CA PHE A 239 -23.58 -12.15 -3.51
C PHE A 239 -22.32 -12.47 -4.33
N PRO A 240 -21.49 -11.47 -4.75
CA PRO A 240 -20.27 -11.73 -5.53
C PRO A 240 -19.27 -12.64 -4.78
N VAL A 241 -19.21 -12.55 -3.45
CA VAL A 241 -18.29 -13.31 -2.61
C VAL A 241 -18.56 -14.82 -2.64
N VAL A 242 -19.84 -15.24 -2.69
CA VAL A 242 -20.18 -16.67 -2.74
C VAL A 242 -19.77 -17.26 -4.09
N ALA A 243 -20.06 -16.59 -5.20
CA ALA A 243 -19.63 -17.01 -6.53
C ALA A 243 -18.10 -17.05 -6.64
N LEU A 244 -17.41 -16.06 -6.06
CA LEU A 244 -15.96 -15.99 -6.02
C LEU A 244 -15.34 -17.20 -5.30
N LEU A 245 -15.82 -17.51 -4.09
CA LEU A 245 -15.28 -18.60 -3.28
C LEU A 245 -15.65 -19.97 -3.84
N ARG A 246 -16.78 -20.10 -4.56
CA ARG A 246 -17.18 -21.35 -5.19
C ARG A 246 -16.38 -21.64 -6.47
N ASP A 247 -16.29 -20.63 -7.36
CA ASP A 247 -15.83 -20.84 -8.73
C ASP A 247 -14.39 -20.39 -8.95
N TYR A 248 -13.85 -19.44 -8.15
CA TYR A 248 -12.55 -18.81 -8.34
C TYR A 248 -11.59 -18.96 -7.14
N TRP A 249 -11.90 -19.84 -6.17
CA TRP A 249 -11.06 -20.02 -4.97
C TRP A 249 -9.56 -20.31 -5.29
N PRO A 250 -9.21 -21.07 -6.39
CA PRO A 250 -7.80 -21.29 -6.69
C PRO A 250 -7.07 -20.00 -7.11
N ASP A 251 -7.77 -19.09 -7.80
CA ASP A 251 -7.21 -17.81 -8.22
C ASP A 251 -7.12 -16.84 -7.04
N VAL A 252 -8.11 -16.87 -6.12
CA VAL A 252 -8.04 -16.13 -4.84
C VAL A 252 -6.84 -16.59 -4.02
N LEU A 253 -6.65 -17.90 -3.84
CA LEU A 253 -5.51 -18.47 -3.11
C LEU A 253 -4.18 -18.10 -3.79
N ARG A 254 -4.14 -18.13 -5.11
CA ARG A 254 -2.97 -17.72 -5.89
C ARG A 254 -2.61 -16.25 -5.65
N VAL A 255 -3.60 -15.35 -5.63
CA VAL A 255 -3.38 -13.93 -5.33
C VAL A 255 -2.90 -13.75 -3.88
N ILE A 256 -3.52 -14.45 -2.89
CA ILE A 256 -3.06 -14.42 -1.48
C ILE A 256 -1.59 -14.77 -1.38
N VAL A 257 -1.17 -15.85 -2.03
CA VAL A 257 0.20 -16.35 -1.96
C VAL A 257 1.16 -15.45 -2.76
N CYS A 258 0.76 -14.97 -3.93
CA CYS A 258 1.57 -14.00 -4.68
C CYS A 258 1.78 -12.70 -3.88
N ALA A 259 0.80 -12.26 -3.10
CA ALA A 259 0.89 -11.03 -2.30
C ALA A 259 1.88 -11.12 -1.13
N LEU A 260 2.43 -12.30 -0.81
CA LEU A 260 3.52 -12.46 0.17
C LEU A 260 4.77 -11.62 -0.19
N ILE A 261 4.95 -11.24 -1.44
CA ILE A 261 6.03 -10.31 -1.84
C ILE A 261 5.99 -8.98 -1.09
N ALA A 262 4.82 -8.55 -0.61
CA ALA A 262 4.67 -7.33 0.18
C ALA A 262 5.42 -7.38 1.53
N THR A 263 5.82 -8.58 2.00
CA THR A 263 6.67 -8.75 3.19
C THR A 263 8.02 -8.02 3.04
N VAL A 264 8.56 -7.93 1.83
CA VAL A 264 9.80 -7.19 1.54
C VAL A 264 9.62 -5.71 1.88
N SER A 265 8.51 -5.09 1.49
CA SER A 265 8.26 -3.67 1.72
C SER A 265 8.17 -3.33 3.21
N THR A 266 7.39 -4.08 3.98
CA THR A 266 7.24 -3.82 5.42
C THR A 266 8.47 -4.21 6.23
N MET A 267 9.21 -5.21 5.79
CA MET A 267 10.52 -5.55 6.38
C MET A 267 11.51 -4.40 6.19
N THR A 268 11.63 -3.84 4.98
CA THR A 268 12.58 -2.75 4.69
C THR A 268 12.15 -1.43 5.32
N ALA A 269 10.87 -1.06 5.22
CA ALA A 269 10.38 0.24 5.65
C ALA A 269 10.18 0.36 7.17
N VAL A 270 9.87 -0.75 7.86
CA VAL A 270 9.53 -0.72 9.29
C VAL A 270 10.56 -1.47 10.12
N PHE A 271 10.75 -2.78 9.86
CA PHE A 271 11.66 -3.58 10.69
C PHE A 271 13.12 -3.13 10.54
N ALA A 272 13.66 -3.04 9.31
CA ALA A 272 15.06 -2.71 9.10
C ALA A 272 15.40 -1.31 9.64
N LEU A 273 14.49 -0.33 9.53
CA LEU A 273 14.63 1.00 10.09
C LEU A 273 14.86 0.93 11.62
N GLY A 274 13.97 0.25 12.34
CA GLY A 274 14.08 0.10 13.81
C GLY A 274 15.30 -0.73 14.23
N TYR A 275 15.54 -1.86 13.56
CA TYR A 275 16.61 -2.79 13.86
C TYR A 275 18.01 -2.18 13.72
N VAL A 276 18.28 -1.54 12.58
CA VAL A 276 19.60 -0.99 12.29
C VAL A 276 19.90 0.23 13.16
N THR A 277 18.91 1.07 13.42
CA THR A 277 19.08 2.23 14.30
C THR A 277 19.30 1.84 15.76
N SER A 278 18.60 0.81 16.26
CA SER A 278 18.70 0.39 17.66
C SER A 278 19.91 -0.50 17.95
N LYS A 279 20.22 -1.45 17.07
CA LYS A 279 21.26 -2.47 17.30
C LYS A 279 22.66 -2.06 16.79
N PHE A 280 22.71 -1.31 15.69
CA PHE A 280 23.98 -0.93 15.04
C PHE A 280 24.31 0.57 15.17
N GLY A 281 23.44 1.35 15.83
CA GLY A 281 23.70 2.77 16.11
C GLY A 281 23.72 3.66 14.86
N VAL A 282 23.21 3.20 13.72
CA VAL A 282 23.09 3.99 12.50
C VAL A 282 22.10 5.14 12.74
N ALA A 283 22.45 6.33 12.32
CA ALA A 283 21.59 7.50 12.49
C ALA A 283 20.21 7.30 11.85
N ARG A 284 19.14 7.64 12.58
CA ARG A 284 17.73 7.54 12.09
C ARG A 284 17.57 8.28 10.75
N SER A 285 18.18 9.47 10.63
CA SER A 285 18.16 10.25 9.39
C SER A 285 18.78 9.52 8.19
N THR A 286 19.88 8.77 8.40
CA THR A 286 20.51 7.97 7.32
C THR A 286 19.54 6.90 6.82
N MET A 287 18.89 6.16 7.69
CA MET A 287 17.92 5.13 7.29
C MET A 287 16.66 5.72 6.62
N LEU A 288 16.20 6.88 7.10
CA LEU A 288 15.07 7.59 6.47
C LEU A 288 15.45 8.08 5.06
N TRP A 289 16.64 8.66 4.88
CA TRP A 289 17.13 9.04 3.55
C TRP A 289 17.32 7.83 2.61
N ALA A 290 17.77 6.69 3.12
CA ALA A 290 17.83 5.45 2.35
C ALA A 290 16.43 5.05 1.84
N GLY A 291 15.40 5.16 2.68
CA GLY A 291 14.01 4.95 2.29
C GLY A 291 13.54 5.92 1.20
N VAL A 292 13.85 7.23 1.35
CA VAL A 292 13.54 8.24 0.32
C VAL A 292 14.20 7.90 -1.01
N LEU A 293 15.50 7.62 -1.02
CA LEU A 293 16.25 7.29 -2.24
C LEU A 293 15.72 6.01 -2.90
N GLY A 294 15.40 4.97 -2.11
CA GLY A 294 14.76 3.77 -2.60
C GLY A 294 13.41 4.05 -3.27
N ASN A 295 12.54 4.83 -2.62
CA ASN A 295 11.22 5.18 -3.15
C ASN A 295 11.30 6.11 -4.38
N VAL A 296 12.23 7.08 -4.41
CA VAL A 296 12.48 7.92 -5.59
C VAL A 296 12.95 7.07 -6.77
N THR A 297 13.87 6.13 -6.52
CA THR A 297 14.30 5.17 -7.55
C THR A 297 13.13 4.33 -8.04
N ALA A 298 12.26 3.86 -7.13
CA ALA A 298 11.07 3.10 -7.49
C ALA A 298 10.07 3.91 -8.33
N LEU A 299 9.88 5.20 -8.06
CA LEU A 299 9.04 6.08 -8.91
C LEU A 299 9.49 6.10 -10.37
N ILE A 300 10.79 5.99 -10.63
CA ILE A 300 11.36 5.97 -11.97
C ILE A 300 11.26 4.57 -12.57
N THR A 301 11.59 3.55 -11.80
CA THR A 301 11.74 2.17 -12.31
C THR A 301 10.41 1.43 -12.44
N GLN A 302 9.41 1.70 -11.61
CA GLN A 302 8.09 1.04 -11.68
C GLN A 302 7.40 1.20 -13.05
N PRO A 303 7.25 2.40 -13.62
CA PRO A 303 6.68 2.52 -14.97
C PRO A 303 7.49 1.78 -16.04
N LEU A 304 8.83 1.73 -15.91
CA LEU A 304 9.71 1.02 -16.84
C LEU A 304 9.49 -0.49 -16.76
N TRP A 305 9.39 -1.06 -15.55
CA TRP A 305 9.06 -2.46 -15.35
C TRP A 305 7.66 -2.81 -15.87
N ALA A 306 6.69 -1.92 -15.68
CA ALA A 306 5.35 -2.10 -16.19
C ALA A 306 5.31 -2.10 -17.73
N LEU A 307 6.04 -1.18 -18.38
CA LEU A 307 6.21 -1.18 -19.86
C LEU A 307 6.90 -2.46 -20.36
N LEU A 308 7.89 -2.95 -19.63
CA LEU A 308 8.52 -4.22 -19.96
C LEU A 308 7.53 -5.38 -19.83
N ALA A 309 6.72 -5.41 -18.77
CA ALA A 309 5.71 -6.44 -18.56
C ALA A 309 4.57 -6.39 -19.59
N ASP A 310 4.25 -5.22 -20.12
CA ASP A 310 3.31 -5.10 -21.25
C ASP A 310 3.87 -5.73 -22.54
N LYS A 311 5.21 -5.81 -22.71
CA LYS A 311 5.88 -6.39 -23.88
C LYS A 311 6.19 -7.88 -23.77
N ILE A 312 6.76 -8.33 -22.61
CA ILE A 312 7.28 -9.71 -22.43
C ILE A 312 6.39 -10.59 -21.57
N GLY A 313 5.34 -10.02 -20.97
CA GLY A 313 4.41 -10.71 -20.08
C GLY A 313 4.55 -10.34 -18.61
N ARG A 314 3.47 -10.61 -17.85
CA ARG A 314 3.37 -10.30 -16.40
C ARG A 314 4.22 -11.26 -15.59
N LYS A 315 4.14 -12.56 -15.90
CA LYS A 315 4.81 -13.63 -15.14
C LYS A 315 6.34 -13.50 -15.13
N PRO A 316 7.03 -13.34 -16.27
CA PRO A 316 8.49 -13.26 -16.28
C PRO A 316 9.01 -12.13 -15.41
N VAL A 317 8.40 -10.94 -15.51
CA VAL A 317 8.83 -9.76 -14.75
C VAL A 317 8.51 -9.89 -13.26
N PHE A 318 7.32 -10.42 -12.91
CA PHE A 318 6.94 -10.66 -11.53
C PHE A 318 7.86 -11.69 -10.87
N ILE A 319 8.03 -12.87 -11.47
CA ILE A 319 8.86 -13.96 -10.93
C ILE A 319 10.31 -13.53 -10.84
N GLY A 320 10.85 -12.90 -11.89
CA GLY A 320 12.23 -12.40 -11.89
C GLY A 320 12.50 -11.39 -10.77
N GLY A 321 11.58 -10.44 -10.57
CA GLY A 321 11.68 -9.46 -9.50
C GLY A 321 11.57 -10.08 -8.10
N VAL A 322 10.64 -11.02 -7.90
CA VAL A 322 10.44 -11.71 -6.63
C VAL A 322 11.65 -12.57 -6.25
N LEU A 323 12.19 -13.36 -7.19
CA LEU A 323 13.39 -14.15 -6.97
C LEU A 323 14.63 -13.27 -6.79
N GLY A 324 14.71 -12.15 -7.52
CA GLY A 324 15.74 -11.14 -7.32
C GLY A 324 15.71 -10.58 -5.89
N CYS A 325 14.52 -10.30 -5.34
CA CYS A 325 14.38 -9.90 -3.94
C CYS A 325 14.91 -11.00 -2.99
N ALA A 326 14.52 -12.27 -3.20
CA ALA A 326 14.96 -13.38 -2.35
C ALA A 326 16.49 -13.47 -2.25
N VAL A 327 17.20 -13.28 -3.36
CA VAL A 327 18.66 -13.31 -3.41
C VAL A 327 19.26 -12.06 -2.77
N LEU A 328 18.73 -10.88 -3.09
CA LEU A 328 19.31 -9.58 -2.67
C LEU A 328 19.02 -9.21 -1.21
N LEU A 329 18.11 -9.90 -0.52
CA LEU A 329 17.86 -9.69 0.91
C LEU A 329 19.13 -9.89 1.75
N PHE A 330 19.96 -10.88 1.43
CA PHE A 330 21.18 -11.17 2.19
C PHE A 330 22.24 -10.06 2.04
N PRO A 331 22.66 -9.67 0.82
CA PRO A 331 23.58 -8.54 0.67
C PRO A 331 22.94 -7.22 1.15
N TYR A 332 21.63 -7.04 1.07
CA TYR A 332 20.94 -5.87 1.62
C TYR A 332 21.23 -5.74 3.13
N PHE A 333 20.99 -6.79 3.92
CA PHE A 333 21.26 -6.76 5.35
C PHE A 333 22.74 -6.57 5.67
N MET A 334 23.65 -7.22 4.94
CA MET A 334 25.09 -7.02 5.10
C MET A 334 25.47 -5.54 4.91
N LEU A 335 24.91 -4.88 3.91
CA LEU A 335 25.23 -3.49 3.59
C LEU A 335 24.59 -2.50 4.59
N ILE A 336 23.34 -2.70 5.00
CA ILE A 336 22.68 -1.77 5.95
C ILE A 336 23.23 -1.88 7.37
N THR A 337 23.81 -3.02 7.75
CA THR A 337 24.45 -3.23 9.05
C THR A 337 25.93 -2.83 9.08
N SER A 338 26.51 -2.48 7.94
CA SER A 338 27.93 -2.09 7.83
C SER A 338 28.26 -0.71 8.43
N GLY A 339 27.24 0.12 8.68
CA GLY A 339 27.43 1.52 9.11
C GLY A 339 27.89 2.48 8.00
N ASN A 340 28.17 1.99 6.80
CA ASN A 340 28.60 2.82 5.67
C ASN A 340 27.37 3.42 4.97
N THR A 341 27.24 4.75 5.02
CA THR A 341 26.10 5.50 4.46
C THR A 341 25.91 5.24 2.96
N ILE A 342 26.98 5.17 2.17
CA ILE A 342 26.90 4.93 0.72
C ILE A 342 26.38 3.53 0.46
N ALA A 343 26.87 2.54 1.22
CA ALA A 343 26.43 1.14 1.11
C ALA A 343 24.93 0.99 1.49
N ILE A 344 24.48 1.68 2.54
CA ILE A 344 23.08 1.72 2.98
C ILE A 344 22.19 2.30 1.87
N PHE A 345 22.58 3.42 1.27
CA PHE A 345 21.83 4.06 0.18
C PHE A 345 21.78 3.17 -1.06
N ALA A 346 22.91 2.62 -1.48
CA ALA A 346 22.97 1.69 -2.61
C ALA A 346 22.09 0.45 -2.39
N ALA A 347 22.13 -0.13 -1.19
CA ALA A 347 21.31 -1.30 -0.85
C ALA A 347 19.81 -0.99 -0.95
N ALA A 348 19.36 0.16 -0.44
CA ALA A 348 17.96 0.58 -0.52
C ALA A 348 17.52 0.87 -1.96
N MET A 349 18.34 1.56 -2.74
CA MET A 349 18.05 1.87 -4.15
C MET A 349 17.97 0.58 -4.99
N ILE A 350 18.88 -0.35 -4.80
CA ILE A 350 18.91 -1.61 -5.57
C ILE A 350 17.73 -2.51 -5.15
N LEU A 351 17.59 -2.83 -3.86
CA LEU A 351 16.56 -3.77 -3.42
C LEU A 351 15.17 -3.18 -3.57
N SER A 352 14.89 -2.03 -2.94
CA SER A 352 13.54 -1.44 -2.93
C SER A 352 13.24 -0.65 -4.20
N GLY A 353 14.23 0.09 -4.71
CA GLY A 353 14.06 1.00 -5.84
C GLY A 353 14.04 0.31 -7.20
N VAL A 354 14.82 -0.75 -7.39
CA VAL A 354 14.93 -1.43 -8.69
C VAL A 354 14.24 -2.78 -8.67
N VAL A 355 14.67 -3.69 -7.79
CA VAL A 355 14.27 -5.10 -7.88
C VAL A 355 12.86 -5.33 -7.34
N TYR A 356 12.54 -4.83 -6.14
CA TYR A 356 11.18 -4.89 -5.59
C TYR A 356 10.18 -4.08 -6.42
N ALA A 357 10.63 -3.01 -7.07
CA ALA A 357 9.79 -2.21 -7.94
C ALA A 357 9.19 -3.01 -9.12
N ALA A 358 9.86 -4.08 -9.58
CA ALA A 358 9.37 -4.92 -10.67
C ALA A 358 8.06 -5.65 -10.31
N PRO A 359 7.99 -6.54 -9.29
CA PRO A 359 6.73 -7.18 -8.93
C PRO A 359 5.71 -6.17 -8.38
N ASN A 360 6.18 -5.11 -7.71
CA ASN A 360 5.30 -4.07 -7.16
C ASN A 360 4.57 -3.30 -8.27
N ALA A 361 5.20 -2.97 -9.38
CA ALA A 361 4.57 -2.27 -10.50
C ALA A 361 3.47 -3.11 -11.19
N ILE A 362 3.58 -4.43 -11.14
CA ILE A 362 2.80 -5.33 -12.00
C ILE A 362 1.63 -5.97 -11.26
N TRP A 363 1.73 -6.19 -9.94
CA TRP A 363 0.70 -6.90 -9.21
C TRP A 363 -0.72 -6.30 -9.40
N PRO A 364 -0.93 -4.97 -9.59
CA PRO A 364 -2.28 -4.44 -9.79
C PRO A 364 -2.98 -4.99 -11.03
N SER A 365 -2.25 -5.08 -12.16
CA SER A 365 -2.77 -5.71 -13.38
C SER A 365 -2.77 -7.23 -13.26
N PHE A 366 -1.65 -7.83 -12.85
CA PHE A 366 -1.47 -9.28 -12.80
C PHE A 366 -2.53 -9.99 -11.96
N TYR A 367 -2.86 -9.45 -10.78
CA TYR A 367 -3.89 -10.06 -9.92
C TYR A 367 -5.30 -9.83 -10.46
N ALA A 368 -5.59 -8.62 -10.95
CA ALA A 368 -6.90 -8.30 -11.50
C ALA A 368 -7.20 -9.09 -12.79
N GLU A 369 -6.19 -9.37 -13.61
CA GLU A 369 -6.30 -10.14 -14.84
C GLU A 369 -6.59 -11.64 -14.63
N MET A 370 -6.44 -12.16 -13.39
CA MET A 370 -6.82 -13.54 -13.04
C MET A 370 -8.33 -13.75 -12.95
N PHE A 371 -9.13 -12.66 -12.83
CA PHE A 371 -10.57 -12.74 -12.58
C PHE A 371 -11.40 -12.19 -13.75
N GLU A 372 -12.57 -12.80 -13.99
CA GLU A 372 -13.58 -12.22 -14.88
C GLU A 372 -14.09 -10.87 -14.35
N ALA A 373 -14.57 -10.02 -15.26
CA ALA A 373 -15.02 -8.66 -14.95
C ALA A 373 -16.05 -8.61 -13.79
N ARG A 374 -17.00 -9.57 -13.75
CA ARG A 374 -18.07 -9.64 -12.73
C ARG A 374 -17.61 -9.90 -11.30
N VAL A 375 -16.41 -10.52 -11.11
CA VAL A 375 -15.84 -10.85 -9.78
C VAL A 375 -14.46 -10.25 -9.56
N ARG A 376 -13.92 -9.54 -10.54
CA ARG A 376 -12.55 -8.98 -10.54
C ARG A 376 -12.27 -8.09 -9.33
N TYR A 377 -13.17 -7.16 -9.05
CA TYR A 377 -13.03 -6.27 -7.90
C TYR A 377 -12.96 -7.06 -6.58
N SER A 378 -13.97 -7.91 -6.33
CA SER A 378 -14.03 -8.69 -5.08
C SER A 378 -12.87 -9.68 -4.97
N GLY A 379 -12.50 -10.36 -6.07
CA GLY A 379 -11.40 -11.32 -6.10
C GLY A 379 -10.05 -10.68 -5.80
N THR A 380 -9.76 -9.55 -6.44
CA THR A 380 -8.54 -8.79 -6.20
C THR A 380 -8.52 -8.22 -4.78
N ALA A 381 -9.63 -7.63 -4.31
CA ALA A 381 -9.72 -7.06 -2.97
C ALA A 381 -9.49 -8.11 -1.88
N ILE A 382 -10.24 -9.20 -1.90
CA ILE A 382 -10.13 -10.26 -0.89
C ILE A 382 -8.76 -10.92 -0.95
N GLY A 383 -8.29 -11.28 -2.15
CA GLY A 383 -7.00 -11.93 -2.32
C GLY A 383 -5.83 -11.07 -1.82
N THR A 384 -5.78 -9.80 -2.21
CA THR A 384 -4.69 -8.89 -1.78
C THR A 384 -4.77 -8.57 -0.30
N GLN A 385 -5.95 -8.29 0.27
CA GLN A 385 -6.04 -7.93 1.68
C GLN A 385 -5.71 -9.10 2.60
N LEU A 386 -6.10 -10.34 2.24
CA LEU A 386 -5.68 -11.54 2.97
C LEU A 386 -4.17 -11.80 2.84
N GLY A 387 -3.60 -11.62 1.65
CA GLY A 387 -2.16 -11.78 1.45
C GLY A 387 -1.34 -10.71 2.19
N PHE A 388 -1.82 -9.48 2.24
CA PHE A 388 -1.18 -8.37 2.96
C PHE A 388 -1.21 -8.50 4.49
N LEU A 389 -2.01 -9.43 5.05
CA LEU A 389 -1.89 -9.79 6.48
C LEU A 389 -0.46 -10.22 6.80
N ALA A 390 0.15 -11.07 5.96
CA ALA A 390 1.54 -11.48 6.17
C ALA A 390 2.49 -10.28 6.18
N ALA A 391 2.32 -9.32 5.26
CA ALA A 391 3.12 -8.10 5.22
C ALA A 391 2.94 -7.25 6.49
N GLY A 392 1.71 -7.14 7.01
CA GLY A 392 1.41 -6.41 8.23
C GLY A 392 2.12 -6.96 9.47
N PHE A 393 2.22 -8.28 9.57
CA PHE A 393 2.89 -8.95 10.68
C PHE A 393 4.39 -9.19 10.46
N THR A 394 4.91 -8.97 9.25
CA THR A 394 6.34 -9.18 8.95
C THR A 394 7.28 -8.44 9.91
N PRO A 395 7.07 -7.16 10.28
CA PRO A 395 7.96 -6.48 11.22
C PRO A 395 7.98 -7.15 12.59
N LEU A 396 6.82 -7.59 13.10
CA LEU A 396 6.71 -8.31 14.37
C LEU A 396 7.42 -9.67 14.31
N VAL A 397 7.14 -10.47 13.28
CA VAL A 397 7.78 -11.77 13.08
C VAL A 397 9.29 -11.61 12.91
N SER A 398 9.73 -10.60 12.14
CA SER A 398 11.15 -10.29 11.97
C SER A 398 11.82 -9.95 13.29
N ALA A 399 11.18 -9.12 14.12
CA ALA A 399 11.72 -8.76 15.44
C ALA A 399 11.81 -9.97 16.39
N SER A 400 10.89 -10.94 16.27
CA SER A 400 10.91 -12.17 17.06
C SER A 400 11.94 -13.20 16.55
N LEU A 401 12.32 -13.12 15.28
CA LEU A 401 13.29 -14.03 14.65
C LEU A 401 14.74 -13.54 14.76
N VAL A 402 14.96 -12.29 15.13
CA VAL A 402 16.31 -11.74 15.26
C VAL A 402 17.13 -12.56 16.25
N GLY A 403 18.24 -13.10 15.76
CA GLY A 403 19.22 -13.79 16.59
C GLY A 403 20.22 -12.84 17.26
N ASP A 404 21.06 -13.41 18.10
CA ASP A 404 22.18 -12.69 18.72
C ASP A 404 23.36 -12.45 17.77
N GLY A 405 24.20 -11.48 18.12
CA GLY A 405 25.43 -11.19 17.39
C GLY A 405 25.23 -10.37 16.09
N PRO A 406 26.30 -10.14 15.34
CA PRO A 406 26.30 -9.28 14.15
C PRO A 406 25.48 -9.85 12.98
N ASN A 407 25.32 -11.16 12.90
CA ASN A 407 24.57 -11.87 11.86
C ASN A 407 23.16 -12.26 12.29
N GLY A 408 22.63 -11.71 13.40
CA GLY A 408 21.29 -12.00 13.90
C GLY A 408 20.15 -11.70 12.91
N TRP A 409 20.41 -11.00 11.82
CA TRP A 409 19.47 -10.73 10.75
C TRP A 409 19.24 -11.91 9.79
N ILE A 410 20.11 -12.95 9.79
CA ILE A 410 20.02 -14.07 8.84
C ILE A 410 18.66 -14.79 8.90
N PRO A 411 18.09 -15.13 10.08
CA PRO A 411 16.76 -15.74 10.14
C PRO A 411 15.66 -14.86 9.52
N VAL A 412 15.77 -13.55 9.68
CA VAL A 412 14.83 -12.58 9.09
C VAL A 412 14.93 -12.58 7.57
N ALA A 413 16.15 -12.49 7.02
CA ALA A 413 16.38 -12.53 5.58
C ALA A 413 15.86 -13.85 4.99
N THR A 414 16.13 -14.98 5.66
CA THR A 414 15.66 -16.31 5.26
C THR A 414 14.14 -16.39 5.25
N PHE A 415 13.47 -15.92 6.30
CA PHE A 415 12.00 -15.87 6.38
C PHE A 415 11.39 -15.12 5.20
N VAL A 416 11.86 -13.89 4.93
CA VAL A 416 11.32 -13.07 3.83
C VAL A 416 11.69 -13.66 2.46
N ALA A 417 12.89 -14.24 2.32
CA ALA A 417 13.29 -14.95 1.09
C ALA A 417 12.40 -16.17 0.82
N CYS A 418 12.04 -16.95 1.85
CA CYS A 418 11.08 -18.04 1.72
C CYS A 418 9.69 -17.53 1.25
N CYS A 419 9.19 -16.41 1.82
CA CYS A 419 7.95 -15.78 1.34
C CYS A 419 8.05 -15.39 -0.14
N CYS A 420 9.19 -14.86 -0.57
CA CYS A 420 9.44 -14.54 -1.98
C CYS A 420 9.41 -15.81 -2.86
N VAL A 421 10.11 -16.88 -2.48
CA VAL A 421 10.12 -18.12 -3.26
C VAL A 421 8.70 -18.72 -3.37
N ILE A 422 7.95 -18.76 -2.27
CA ILE A 422 6.57 -19.22 -2.26
C ILE A 422 5.69 -18.37 -3.19
N SER A 423 5.87 -17.03 -3.16
CA SER A 423 5.20 -16.11 -4.08
C SER A 423 5.54 -16.38 -5.54
N ALA A 424 6.81 -16.64 -5.86
CA ALA A 424 7.25 -16.97 -7.21
C ALA A 424 6.64 -18.27 -7.71
N VAL A 425 6.58 -19.31 -6.88
CA VAL A 425 5.93 -20.60 -7.19
C VAL A 425 4.45 -20.38 -7.49
N ALA A 426 3.74 -19.61 -6.67
CA ALA A 426 2.33 -19.30 -6.92
C ALA A 426 2.14 -18.56 -8.25
N ALA A 427 2.98 -17.55 -8.53
CA ALA A 427 2.93 -16.81 -9.79
C ALA A 427 3.22 -17.73 -11.01
N ALA A 428 4.11 -18.72 -10.87
CA ALA A 428 4.40 -19.68 -11.94
C ALA A 428 3.17 -20.51 -12.33
N THR A 429 2.25 -20.79 -11.39
CA THR A 429 0.99 -21.50 -11.66
C THR A 429 -0.09 -20.63 -12.32
N ALA A 430 0.07 -19.30 -12.32
CA ALA A 430 -0.87 -18.38 -12.95
C ALA A 430 -0.81 -18.47 -14.48
N ARG A 431 -1.86 -18.03 -15.15
CA ARG A 431 -1.85 -17.86 -16.61
C ARG A 431 -1.13 -16.58 -16.98
N GLU A 432 -0.45 -16.59 -18.13
CA GLU A 432 0.03 -15.35 -18.74
C GLU A 432 -1.12 -14.65 -19.47
N THR A 433 -1.27 -13.34 -19.23
CA THR A 433 -2.47 -12.58 -19.64
C THR A 433 -2.18 -11.39 -20.53
N HIS A 434 -0.89 -11.07 -20.81
CA HIS A 434 -0.54 -9.84 -21.53
C HIS A 434 -1.10 -9.75 -22.95
N THR A 435 -1.34 -10.89 -23.61
CA THR A 435 -1.92 -10.97 -24.97
C THR A 435 -3.42 -11.26 -24.97
N VAL A 436 -4.03 -11.48 -23.79
CA VAL A 436 -5.45 -11.83 -23.69
C VAL A 436 -6.29 -10.56 -23.72
N ASP A 437 -7.38 -10.53 -24.51
CA ASP A 437 -8.31 -9.41 -24.53
C ASP A 437 -8.97 -9.21 -23.14
N ILE A 438 -9.27 -7.96 -22.78
CA ILE A 438 -9.87 -7.61 -21.48
C ILE A 438 -11.22 -8.31 -21.26
N ALA A 439 -11.97 -8.56 -22.32
CA ALA A 439 -13.25 -9.26 -22.31
C ALA A 439 -13.13 -10.78 -22.01
N ASP A 440 -11.94 -11.36 -22.23
CA ASP A 440 -11.66 -12.80 -22.08
C ASP A 440 -10.83 -13.12 -20.83
N LEU A 441 -10.45 -12.08 -20.06
CA LEU A 441 -9.71 -12.25 -18.82
C LEU A 441 -10.52 -13.06 -17.80
N GLY A 442 -9.84 -13.99 -17.12
CA GLY A 442 -10.44 -14.82 -16.06
C GLY A 442 -11.36 -15.94 -16.57
N LYS A 443 -11.71 -15.97 -17.86
CA LYS A 443 -12.51 -17.07 -18.42
C LYS A 443 -11.72 -18.37 -18.38
N ARG A 444 -12.30 -19.43 -17.78
CA ARG A 444 -11.77 -20.78 -17.87
C ARG A 444 -11.99 -21.27 -19.31
N ARG A 445 -10.91 -21.70 -19.98
CA ARG A 445 -11.10 -22.49 -21.20
C ARG A 445 -11.83 -23.77 -20.81
N ALA A 446 -13.00 -23.99 -21.40
CA ALA A 446 -13.77 -25.19 -21.26
C ALA A 446 -12.95 -26.42 -21.70
#